data_23907e43b4eec1fbef7ce6d8d0342c0d
#
_entry.id   23907e43b4eec1fbef7ce6d8d0342c0d
#
_cell.length_a   1.000
_cell.length_b   1.000
_cell.length_c   1.000
_cell.angle_alpha   90.00
_cell.angle_beta   90.00
_cell.angle_gamma   90.00
#
_symmetry.space_group_name_H-M   'P 1'
#
loop_
_entity.id
_entity.type
_entity.pdbx_description
1 polymer ?
#
loop_
_entity_poly.entity_id
_entity_poly.type
_entity_poly.pdbx_seq_one_letter_code
_entity_poly.pdbx_strand_id
1 'polypeptide(L)'
;MARRSVGALGCRMALAMALALGASPLGLATRAWSQPEGTDPLHQAERGVVRVVTISLDALGEPMGLETGSGFAVAPGMVVTNRHMVAGAAQAVQVQTFVIPERDAGGTAQRAVIKQTWVDADLALLSAPGLGSPGLTIAESQPGKEATVRALGYPGVTDEVRKLPLTEILRPQEPYVTPGSIALFSAVAPGGARIDTIFHTAPINPGNSGGPLIDACGRVIGVNTWGAGDELGDNGQMMTPQGQFIATQSSVLARFLTDANVKASFGAGPCVPASVQVLQDRLKGDETAIAGEKDELTRLQAELQGAEAKARKTSMELSITAAGLGALIMALIALRFLRPRRPRGGAQAPAGAPSPTPSPEAASAHVETVS
;
A
#
# COMPACT_ATOMS: atom_id res chain seq x y z
N MET A 1 -71.57 -10.40 -10.55
CA MET A 1 -71.84 -10.09 -11.99
C MET A 1 -70.48 -9.90 -12.68
N ALA A 2 -69.98 -10.89 -13.34
CA ALA A 2 -69.98 -11.10 -14.80
C ALA A 2 -69.23 -9.93 -15.50
N ARG A 3 -68.19 -10.12 -16.24
CA ARG A 3 -67.68 -10.94 -17.34
C ARG A 3 -66.32 -10.37 -17.76
N ARG A 4 -65.40 -10.90 -18.38
CA ARG A 4 -65.01 -12.03 -19.23
C ARG A 4 -63.60 -11.74 -19.76
N SER A 5 -62.71 -12.66 -19.62
CA SER A 5 -61.72 -13.21 -20.51
C SER A 5 -61.76 -12.80 -21.99
N VAL A 6 -60.57 -12.39 -22.52
CA VAL A 6 -60.03 -12.55 -23.88
C VAL A 6 -58.62 -11.90 -23.81
N GLY A 7 -57.49 -12.45 -24.16
CA GLY A 7 -57.11 -13.62 -24.91
C GLY A 7 -55.62 -13.82 -24.77
N ALA A 8 -55.30 -15.01 -24.37
CA ALA A 8 -53.95 -15.53 -24.43
C ALA A 8 -53.72 -16.07 -25.84
N LEU A 9 -53.00 -15.35 -26.69
CA LEU A 9 -52.36 -15.90 -27.89
C LEU A 9 -51.44 -14.87 -28.58
N GLY A 10 -50.40 -14.44 -27.96
CA GLY A 10 -49.47 -13.49 -28.56
C GLY A 10 -48.09 -13.48 -27.93
N CYS A 11 -47.82 -14.33 -26.93
CA CYS A 11 -46.59 -14.26 -26.14
C CYS A 11 -45.77 -15.56 -26.16
N ARG A 12 -45.84 -16.35 -27.24
CA ARG A 12 -45.11 -17.62 -27.38
C ARG A 12 -44.01 -17.66 -28.43
N MET A 13 -43.70 -16.57 -29.12
CA MET A 13 -42.62 -16.54 -30.13
C MET A 13 -41.50 -15.56 -29.87
N ALA A 14 -41.44 -14.89 -28.71
CA ALA A 14 -40.34 -13.99 -28.33
C ALA A 14 -39.40 -14.59 -27.28
N LEU A 15 -39.58 -15.85 -26.86
CA LEU A 15 -38.76 -16.49 -25.78
C LEU A 15 -37.78 -17.55 -26.29
N ALA A 16 -37.58 -17.70 -27.59
CA ALA A 16 -36.70 -18.70 -28.16
C ALA A 16 -35.40 -18.16 -28.79
N MET A 17 -35.11 -16.86 -28.71
CA MET A 17 -33.93 -16.26 -29.35
C MET A 17 -33.01 -15.52 -28.39
N ALA A 18 -33.20 -15.65 -27.07
CA ALA A 18 -32.39 -15.02 -26.04
C ALA A 18 -31.46 -16.00 -25.26
N LEU A 19 -31.27 -17.22 -25.75
CA LEU A 19 -30.51 -18.28 -25.07
C LEU A 19 -29.20 -18.69 -25.76
N ALA A 20 -28.65 -17.86 -26.64
CA ALA A 20 -27.40 -18.18 -27.35
C ALA A 20 -26.31 -17.10 -27.26
N LEU A 21 -26.45 -16.11 -26.39
CA LEU A 21 -25.33 -15.23 -26.04
C LEU A 21 -25.02 -15.50 -24.59
N GLY A 22 -24.00 -16.36 -24.36
CA GLY A 22 -23.44 -16.66 -23.05
C GLY A 22 -22.85 -15.38 -22.42
N ALA A 23 -23.71 -14.58 -21.78
CA ALA A 23 -23.27 -13.60 -20.82
C ALA A 23 -22.85 -14.35 -19.55
N SER A 24 -21.58 -14.72 -19.46
CA SER A 24 -20.97 -15.02 -18.18
C SER A 24 -21.20 -13.81 -17.28
N PRO A 25 -21.86 -13.94 -16.12
CA PRO A 25 -21.82 -12.88 -15.14
C PRO A 25 -20.36 -12.81 -14.66
N LEU A 26 -19.63 -11.77 -15.09
CA LEU A 26 -18.46 -11.29 -14.39
C LEU A 26 -18.93 -10.92 -12.97
N GLY A 27 -18.98 -11.93 -12.12
CA GLY A 27 -19.08 -11.76 -10.69
C GLY A 27 -17.83 -11.02 -10.26
N LEU A 28 -17.92 -9.69 -10.17
CA LEU A 28 -17.04 -8.89 -9.34
C LEU A 28 -17.27 -9.35 -7.90
N ALA A 29 -16.69 -10.50 -7.56
CA ALA A 29 -16.46 -10.85 -6.17
C ALA A 29 -15.51 -9.79 -5.63
N THR A 30 -16.05 -8.73 -5.03
CA THR A 30 -15.32 -7.90 -4.09
C THR A 30 -14.93 -8.84 -2.95
N ARG A 31 -13.78 -9.48 -3.08
CA ARG A 31 -13.12 -10.11 -1.95
C ARG A 31 -12.83 -8.96 -0.99
N ALA A 32 -13.68 -8.82 0.02
CA ALA A 32 -13.32 -8.09 1.22
C ALA A 32 -12.02 -8.74 1.71
N TRP A 33 -10.93 -8.00 1.62
CA TRP A 33 -9.64 -8.42 2.15
C TRP A 33 -9.73 -8.28 3.66
N SER A 34 -10.19 -9.33 4.34
CA SER A 34 -9.86 -9.51 5.74
C SER A 34 -8.35 -9.81 5.78
N GLN A 35 -7.56 -8.84 6.22
CA GLN A 35 -6.19 -9.14 6.63
C GLN A 35 -6.27 -10.18 7.75
N PRO A 36 -5.40 -11.19 7.78
CA PRO A 36 -5.36 -12.11 8.91
C PRO A 36 -5.12 -11.29 10.17
N GLU A 37 -6.00 -11.42 11.14
CA GLU A 37 -5.84 -10.87 12.47
C GLU A 37 -4.48 -11.31 13.00
N GLY A 38 -3.61 -10.34 13.36
CA GLY A 38 -2.28 -10.59 13.90
C GLY A 38 -1.10 -10.18 13.02
N THR A 39 -1.31 -9.71 11.80
CA THR A 39 -0.23 -9.25 10.89
C THR A 39 -0.14 -7.73 10.76
N ASP A 40 -1.03 -6.97 11.39
CA ASP A 40 -0.94 -5.51 11.40
C ASP A 40 0.25 -5.07 12.26
N PRO A 41 1.28 -4.40 11.65
CA PRO A 41 2.45 -3.91 12.39
C PRO A 41 2.11 -2.99 13.56
N LEU A 42 1.01 -2.21 13.44
CA LEU A 42 0.55 -1.34 14.52
C LEU A 42 0.08 -2.16 15.71
N HIS A 43 -0.81 -3.12 15.48
CA HIS A 43 -1.33 -3.98 16.57
C HIS A 43 -0.21 -4.78 17.26
N GLN A 44 0.80 -5.24 16.51
CA GLN A 44 1.98 -5.88 17.10
C GLN A 44 2.78 -4.91 17.96
N ALA A 45 2.94 -3.64 17.53
CA ALA A 45 3.62 -2.62 18.31
C ALA A 45 2.84 -2.26 19.59
N GLU A 46 1.51 -2.15 19.53
CA GLU A 46 0.67 -1.88 20.70
C GLU A 46 0.89 -2.89 21.82
N ARG A 47 0.99 -4.17 21.50
CA ARG A 47 1.22 -5.23 22.49
C ARG A 47 2.57 -5.12 23.21
N GLY A 48 3.54 -4.44 22.61
CA GLY A 48 4.84 -4.17 23.23
C GLY A 48 4.85 -2.93 24.13
N VAL A 49 3.79 -2.09 24.09
CA VAL A 49 3.70 -0.88 24.92
C VAL A 49 3.23 -1.23 26.31
N VAL A 50 3.79 -0.55 27.29
CA VAL A 50 3.41 -0.72 28.70
C VAL A 50 3.10 0.63 29.32
N ARG A 51 2.19 0.63 30.29
CA ARG A 51 2.03 1.77 31.21
C ARG A 51 3.09 1.68 32.30
N VAL A 52 3.70 2.80 32.65
CA VAL A 52 4.62 2.94 33.77
C VAL A 52 3.94 3.74 34.86
N VAL A 53 3.92 3.21 36.08
CA VAL A 53 3.36 3.88 37.26
C VAL A 53 4.40 3.93 38.34
N THR A 54 4.73 5.13 38.81
CA THR A 54 5.71 5.34 39.88
C THR A 54 5.01 5.95 41.10
N ILE A 55 5.12 5.27 42.23
CA ILE A 55 4.57 5.68 43.51
C ILE A 55 5.70 6.13 44.41
N SER A 56 5.65 7.36 44.86
CA SER A 56 6.54 7.94 45.84
C SER A 56 5.94 7.79 47.23
N LEU A 57 6.69 7.26 48.18
CA LEU A 57 6.26 7.01 49.55
C LEU A 57 7.11 7.84 50.53
N ASP A 58 6.45 8.30 51.59
CA ASP A 58 7.14 8.96 52.71
C ASP A 58 7.81 7.97 53.69
N ALA A 59 8.34 8.49 54.82
CA ALA A 59 8.98 7.69 55.83
C ALA A 59 8.04 6.69 56.59
N LEU A 60 6.73 6.93 56.54
CA LEU A 60 5.72 6.06 57.12
C LEU A 60 5.17 5.03 56.10
N GLY A 61 5.62 5.12 54.85
CA GLY A 61 5.15 4.27 53.74
C GLY A 61 3.85 4.75 53.12
N GLU A 62 3.42 5.98 53.44
CA GLU A 62 2.17 6.56 52.86
C GLU A 62 2.49 7.18 51.50
N PRO A 63 1.57 7.06 50.51
CA PRO A 63 1.74 7.66 49.20
C PRO A 63 1.76 9.19 49.27
N MET A 64 2.85 9.80 48.79
CA MET A 64 3.00 11.26 48.67
C MET A 64 3.01 11.77 47.22
N GLY A 65 3.08 10.86 46.25
CA GLY A 65 3.06 11.19 44.82
C GLY A 65 2.81 9.97 43.96
N LEU A 66 2.07 10.20 42.86
CA LEU A 66 1.80 9.23 41.82
C LEU A 66 2.15 9.83 40.46
N GLU A 67 3.04 9.21 39.73
CA GLU A 67 3.37 9.58 38.36
C GLU A 67 2.97 8.45 37.44
N THR A 68 2.32 8.80 36.31
CA THR A 68 1.95 7.86 35.26
C THR A 68 2.59 8.22 33.95
N GLY A 69 3.14 7.23 33.27
CA GLY A 69 3.82 7.39 31.99
C GLY A 69 3.69 6.15 31.13
N SER A 70 4.50 6.11 30.11
CA SER A 70 4.55 5.04 29.13
C SER A 70 5.95 4.42 29.08
N GLY A 71 6.03 3.23 28.51
CA GLY A 71 7.26 2.54 28.19
C GLY A 71 6.98 1.49 27.12
N PHE A 72 7.99 0.75 26.75
CA PHE A 72 7.83 -0.39 25.85
C PHE A 72 8.87 -1.46 26.11
N ALA A 73 8.49 -2.71 25.88
CA ALA A 73 9.40 -3.84 25.98
C ALA A 73 10.40 -3.82 24.83
N VAL A 74 11.67 -4.07 25.14
CA VAL A 74 12.78 -4.17 24.15
C VAL A 74 13.38 -5.57 24.11
N ALA A 75 13.14 -6.36 25.15
CA ALA A 75 13.48 -7.77 25.27
C ALA A 75 12.59 -8.40 26.36
N PRO A 76 12.51 -9.73 26.48
CA PRO A 76 11.71 -10.37 27.53
C PRO A 76 12.03 -9.82 28.92
N GLY A 77 11.01 -9.23 29.56
CA GLY A 77 11.13 -8.63 30.89
C GLY A 77 11.99 -7.37 30.99
N MET A 78 12.39 -6.76 29.86
CA MET A 78 13.18 -5.53 29.80
C MET A 78 12.36 -4.43 29.14
N VAL A 79 12.20 -3.31 29.84
CA VAL A 79 11.36 -2.17 29.42
C VAL A 79 12.19 -0.91 29.38
N VAL A 80 12.00 -0.11 28.34
CA VAL A 80 12.52 1.26 28.24
C VAL A 80 11.42 2.25 28.57
N THR A 81 11.77 3.29 29.29
CA THR A 81 10.94 4.47 29.58
C THR A 81 11.84 5.70 29.73
N ASN A 82 11.26 6.88 30.00
CA ASN A 82 12.05 8.03 30.39
C ASN A 82 12.55 7.94 31.84
N ARG A 83 13.74 8.53 32.08
CA ARG A 83 14.35 8.57 33.42
C ARG A 83 13.48 9.36 34.39
N HIS A 84 12.91 10.50 33.98
CA HIS A 84 12.07 11.32 34.85
C HIS A 84 10.84 10.54 35.34
N MET A 85 10.31 9.58 34.55
CA MET A 85 9.16 8.76 34.95
C MET A 85 9.43 7.81 36.14
N VAL A 86 10.69 7.57 36.46
CA VAL A 86 11.10 6.65 37.54
C VAL A 86 11.88 7.36 38.64
N ALA A 87 12.03 8.69 38.54
CA ALA A 87 12.79 9.48 39.52
C ALA A 87 12.05 9.59 40.89
N GLY A 88 10.73 9.61 40.86
CA GLY A 88 9.87 9.86 42.01
C GLY A 88 9.96 11.31 42.54
N ALA A 89 9.16 11.62 43.54
CA ALA A 89 9.14 12.93 44.16
C ALA A 89 10.46 13.19 44.97
N ALA A 90 10.94 14.43 44.97
CA ALA A 90 12.23 14.80 45.58
C ALA A 90 12.33 14.48 47.06
N GLN A 91 11.21 14.47 47.80
CA GLN A 91 11.18 14.15 49.24
C GLN A 91 10.82 12.68 49.53
N ALA A 92 10.66 11.85 48.50
CA ALA A 92 10.30 10.46 48.67
C ALA A 92 11.42 9.69 49.38
N VAL A 93 11.03 8.94 50.42
CA VAL A 93 11.95 8.02 51.11
C VAL A 93 12.03 6.70 50.35
N GLN A 94 10.97 6.31 49.72
CA GLN A 94 10.93 5.11 48.86
C GLN A 94 10.19 5.42 47.57
N VAL A 95 10.70 4.86 46.46
CA VAL A 95 10.07 4.92 45.15
C VAL A 95 9.80 3.49 44.69
N GLN A 96 8.55 3.26 44.24
CA GLN A 96 8.13 1.97 43.69
C GLN A 96 7.61 2.18 42.27
N THR A 97 8.22 1.49 41.31
CA THR A 97 7.80 1.55 39.90
C THR A 97 7.13 0.24 39.51
N PHE A 98 6.01 0.36 38.83
CA PHE A 98 5.24 -0.75 38.25
C PHE A 98 5.16 -0.56 36.74
N VAL A 99 5.22 -1.68 36.00
CA VAL A 99 4.93 -1.75 34.58
C VAL A 99 3.68 -2.60 34.37
N ILE A 100 2.75 -2.08 33.61
CA ILE A 100 1.45 -2.70 33.34
C ILE A 100 1.42 -3.01 31.84
N PRO A 101 1.26 -4.30 31.43
CA PRO A 101 1.21 -4.67 30.03
C PRO A 101 -0.04 -4.11 29.34
N GLU A 102 0.02 -4.03 28.02
CA GLU A 102 -1.17 -3.84 27.21
C GLU A 102 -2.15 -5.02 27.43
N ARG A 103 -3.44 -4.78 27.23
CA ARG A 103 -4.51 -5.73 27.57
C ARG A 103 -4.37 -7.09 26.86
N ASP A 104 -4.04 -7.09 25.56
CA ASP A 104 -3.95 -8.30 24.74
C ASP A 104 -2.57 -8.97 24.78
N ALA A 105 -1.56 -8.28 25.37
CA ALA A 105 -0.25 -8.87 25.63
C ALA A 105 -0.29 -9.93 26.74
N GLY A 106 -1.35 -9.90 27.57
CA GLY A 106 -1.51 -10.78 28.71
C GLY A 106 -0.66 -10.38 29.94
N GLY A 107 -1.05 -10.89 31.08
CA GLY A 107 -0.35 -10.63 32.35
C GLY A 107 -1.01 -9.57 33.21
N THR A 108 -0.32 -9.15 34.25
CA THR A 108 -0.76 -8.16 35.25
C THR A 108 0.34 -7.16 35.53
N ALA A 109 0.03 -6.11 36.30
CA ALA A 109 1.03 -5.15 36.76
C ALA A 109 2.20 -5.87 37.47
N GLN A 110 3.42 -5.55 37.06
CA GLN A 110 4.66 -6.10 37.60
C GLN A 110 5.48 -5.00 38.26
N ARG A 111 6.02 -5.29 39.44
CA ARG A 111 7.00 -4.39 40.05
C ARG A 111 8.29 -4.41 39.23
N ALA A 112 8.77 -3.22 38.84
CA ALA A 112 9.96 -3.07 38.05
C ALA A 112 11.15 -2.59 38.91
N VAL A 113 12.36 -2.98 38.50
CA VAL A 113 13.61 -2.55 39.08
C VAL A 113 14.41 -1.79 38.07
N ILE A 114 14.88 -0.59 38.39
CA ILE A 114 15.74 0.21 37.54
C ILE A 114 17.09 -0.51 37.40
N LYS A 115 17.50 -0.79 36.17
CA LYS A 115 18.77 -1.41 35.81
C LYS A 115 19.84 -0.39 35.44
N GLN A 116 19.44 0.60 34.66
CA GLN A 116 20.34 1.64 34.15
C GLN A 116 19.54 2.90 33.84
N THR A 117 20.18 4.05 33.93
CA THR A 117 19.64 5.36 33.51
C THR A 117 20.69 6.13 32.73
N TRP A 118 20.20 6.98 31.80
CA TRP A 118 21.04 7.95 31.10
C TRP A 118 20.37 9.34 31.19
N VAL A 119 21.04 10.24 31.95
CA VAL A 119 20.48 11.54 32.31
C VAL A 119 20.26 12.41 31.08
N ASP A 120 21.30 12.57 30.24
CA ASP A 120 21.25 13.49 29.10
C ASP A 120 20.23 13.06 28.02
N ALA A 121 20.01 11.76 27.86
CA ALA A 121 19.05 11.20 26.93
C ALA A 121 17.67 11.01 27.55
N ASP A 122 17.53 11.26 28.86
CA ASP A 122 16.33 10.98 29.65
C ASP A 122 15.77 9.56 29.48
N LEU A 123 16.67 8.57 29.49
CA LEU A 123 16.32 7.16 29.33
C LEU A 123 16.48 6.38 30.64
N ALA A 124 15.58 5.43 30.88
CA ALA A 124 15.69 4.41 31.93
C ALA A 124 15.38 3.03 31.37
N LEU A 125 16.15 2.05 31.83
CA LEU A 125 15.95 0.63 31.58
C LEU A 125 15.43 -0.03 32.83
N LEU A 126 14.31 -0.72 32.72
CA LEU A 126 13.64 -1.41 33.80
C LEU A 126 13.69 -2.92 33.57
N SER A 127 13.78 -3.68 34.69
CA SER A 127 13.61 -5.13 34.69
C SER A 127 12.32 -5.50 35.38
N ALA A 128 11.47 -6.23 34.67
CA ALA A 128 10.19 -6.79 35.13
C ALA A 128 10.03 -8.23 34.58
N PRO A 129 10.68 -9.24 35.19
CA PRO A 129 10.77 -10.57 34.57
C PRO A 129 9.46 -11.28 34.33
N GLY A 130 8.37 -10.88 35.04
CA GLY A 130 7.02 -11.43 34.85
C GLY A 130 6.20 -10.76 33.75
N LEU A 131 6.80 -9.79 33.01
CA LEU A 131 6.10 -9.08 31.94
C LEU A 131 5.98 -9.96 30.70
N GLY A 132 4.76 -10.15 30.18
CA GLY A 132 4.46 -10.93 28.98
C GLY A 132 4.56 -10.15 27.66
N SER A 133 4.77 -8.82 27.72
CA SER A 133 4.81 -7.96 26.54
C SER A 133 5.96 -8.34 25.58
N PRO A 134 5.71 -8.45 24.25
CA PRO A 134 6.75 -8.75 23.28
C PRO A 134 7.71 -7.56 23.14
N GLY A 135 8.99 -7.85 22.93
CA GLY A 135 9.99 -6.83 22.62
C GLY A 135 9.73 -6.21 21.25
N LEU A 136 9.70 -4.88 21.18
CA LEU A 136 9.56 -4.14 19.93
C LEU A 136 10.86 -4.15 19.14
N THR A 137 10.74 -4.19 17.83
CA THR A 137 11.88 -4.05 16.91
C THR A 137 12.28 -2.57 16.82
N ILE A 138 13.57 -2.29 16.99
CA ILE A 138 14.14 -0.95 16.91
C ILE A 138 14.66 -0.73 15.50
N ALA A 139 14.29 0.38 14.86
CA ALA A 139 14.78 0.72 13.54
C ALA A 139 16.25 1.15 13.60
N GLU A 140 17.09 0.54 12.78
CA GLU A 140 18.50 0.94 12.61
C GLU A 140 18.64 2.18 11.72
N SER A 141 17.69 2.40 10.79
CA SER A 141 17.66 3.56 9.91
C SER A 141 16.46 4.45 10.23
N GLN A 142 16.68 5.76 10.21
CA GLN A 142 15.60 6.73 10.38
C GLN A 142 14.81 6.91 9.07
N PRO A 143 13.48 7.02 9.13
CA PRO A 143 12.69 7.47 7.99
C PRO A 143 13.07 8.92 7.59
N GLY A 144 12.70 9.34 6.39
CA GLY A 144 12.90 10.73 5.95
C GLY A 144 11.95 11.71 6.66
N LYS A 145 12.20 13.02 6.49
CA LYS A 145 11.23 14.07 6.85
C LYS A 145 9.89 13.80 6.14
N GLU A 146 8.79 14.23 6.75
CA GLU A 146 7.40 14.03 6.29
C GLU A 146 6.94 12.56 6.36
N ALA A 147 7.81 11.60 6.70
CA ALA A 147 7.39 10.22 6.91
C ALA A 147 6.34 10.13 8.02
N THR A 148 5.29 9.35 7.76
CA THR A 148 4.24 9.08 8.74
C THR A 148 4.80 8.31 9.93
N VAL A 149 4.48 8.79 11.12
CA VAL A 149 4.84 8.17 12.40
C VAL A 149 3.63 8.07 13.31
N ARG A 150 3.72 7.26 14.34
CA ARG A 150 2.71 7.16 15.40
C ARG A 150 3.40 7.18 16.75
N ALA A 151 2.86 8.01 17.66
CA ALA A 151 3.24 7.97 19.06
C ALA A 151 2.25 7.07 19.82
N LEU A 152 2.76 6.12 20.59
CA LEU A 152 1.97 5.19 21.39
C LEU A 152 2.22 5.43 22.87
N GLY A 153 1.15 5.36 23.69
CA GLY A 153 1.30 5.53 25.14
C GLY A 153 -0.01 5.69 25.90
N TYR A 154 0.09 6.10 27.15
CA TYR A 154 -1.02 6.24 28.09
C TYR A 154 -1.09 7.67 28.63
N PRO A 155 -1.73 8.61 27.90
CA PRO A 155 -1.81 10.00 28.31
C PRO A 155 -2.63 10.15 29.59
N GLY A 156 -2.05 10.78 30.62
CA GLY A 156 -2.67 10.96 31.95
C GLY A 156 -3.94 11.82 31.90
N VAL A 157 -4.03 12.77 30.97
CA VAL A 157 -5.23 13.58 30.76
C VAL A 157 -6.48 12.72 30.52
N THR A 158 -6.33 11.55 29.90
CA THR A 158 -7.47 10.65 29.68
C THR A 158 -7.91 9.95 30.96
N ASP A 159 -6.99 9.65 31.87
CA ASP A 159 -7.29 9.09 33.18
C ASP A 159 -8.04 10.11 34.04
N GLU A 160 -7.62 11.37 33.99
CA GLU A 160 -8.28 12.48 34.69
C GLU A 160 -9.69 12.73 34.17
N VAL A 161 -9.87 12.80 32.85
CA VAL A 161 -11.18 12.97 32.22
C VAL A 161 -12.11 11.80 32.56
N ARG A 162 -11.60 10.57 32.56
CA ARG A 162 -12.35 9.37 32.92
C ARG A 162 -12.51 9.16 34.45
N LYS A 163 -11.80 9.95 35.27
CA LYS A 163 -11.73 9.84 36.72
C LYS A 163 -11.39 8.42 37.19
N LEU A 164 -10.38 7.83 36.57
CA LEU A 164 -9.98 6.46 36.86
C LEU A 164 -9.36 6.36 38.25
N PRO A 165 -9.84 5.44 39.10
CA PRO A 165 -9.16 5.13 40.35
C PRO A 165 -7.86 4.39 40.09
N LEU A 166 -6.93 4.43 41.06
CA LEU A 166 -5.62 3.76 40.97
C LEU A 166 -5.75 2.26 40.61
N THR A 167 -6.75 1.59 41.13
CA THR A 167 -7.05 0.17 40.86
C THR A 167 -7.32 -0.11 39.37
N GLU A 168 -7.92 0.86 38.67
CA GLU A 168 -8.13 0.75 37.21
C GLU A 168 -6.90 1.17 36.42
N ILE A 169 -6.11 2.16 36.91
CA ILE A 169 -4.86 2.56 36.30
C ILE A 169 -3.86 1.40 36.29
N LEU A 170 -3.86 0.56 37.32
CA LEU A 170 -2.99 -0.62 37.44
C LEU A 170 -3.49 -1.84 36.66
N ARG A 171 -4.62 -1.75 35.96
CA ARG A 171 -5.10 -2.84 35.09
C ARG A 171 -4.58 -2.69 33.67
N PRO A 172 -4.34 -3.80 32.97
CA PRO A 172 -4.02 -3.79 31.55
C PRO A 172 -5.08 -3.04 30.73
N GLN A 173 -4.63 -2.10 29.89
CA GLN A 173 -5.45 -1.26 29.03
C GLN A 173 -4.81 -1.16 27.65
N GLU A 174 -5.58 -0.74 26.64
CA GLU A 174 -5.05 -0.39 25.33
C GLU A 174 -4.28 0.94 25.37
N PRO A 175 -3.12 1.05 24.69
CA PRO A 175 -2.46 2.33 24.54
C PRO A 175 -3.22 3.23 23.56
N TYR A 176 -3.06 4.53 23.73
CA TYR A 176 -3.50 5.51 22.73
C TYR A 176 -2.49 5.59 21.60
N VAL A 177 -3.00 5.73 20.38
CA VAL A 177 -2.21 5.88 19.16
C VAL A 177 -2.50 7.23 18.54
N THR A 178 -1.48 8.07 18.41
CA THR A 178 -1.61 9.39 17.81
C THR A 178 -0.75 9.48 16.55
N PRO A 179 -1.35 9.70 15.35
CA PRO A 179 -0.62 9.82 14.11
C PRO A 179 0.01 11.20 13.95
N GLY A 180 1.11 11.25 13.22
CA GLY A 180 1.81 12.47 12.83
C GLY A 180 2.87 12.20 11.79
N SER A 181 3.79 13.17 11.63
CA SER A 181 4.92 13.07 10.70
C SER A 181 6.20 13.61 11.31
N ILE A 182 7.35 13.24 10.75
CA ILE A 182 8.66 13.77 11.14
C ILE A 182 8.80 15.18 10.56
N ALA A 183 9.08 16.15 11.44
CA ALA A 183 9.32 17.52 11.05
C ALA A 183 10.82 17.83 10.90
N LEU A 184 11.66 17.40 11.86
CA LEU A 184 13.08 17.74 11.90
C LEU A 184 13.87 16.69 12.66
N PHE A 185 15.14 16.50 12.26
CA PHE A 185 16.16 15.81 13.06
C PHE A 185 17.10 16.84 13.67
N SER A 186 17.41 16.71 14.95
CA SER A 186 18.31 17.59 15.67
C SER A 186 19.37 16.76 16.41
N ALA A 187 20.57 17.27 16.54
CA ALA A 187 21.63 16.68 17.36
C ALA A 187 21.70 17.31 18.76
N VAL A 188 20.70 18.08 19.14
CA VAL A 188 20.63 18.76 20.44
C VAL A 188 19.25 18.53 21.04
N ALA A 189 19.23 18.02 22.27
CA ALA A 189 18.03 17.88 23.08
C ALA A 189 17.70 19.21 23.80
N PRO A 190 16.45 19.36 24.31
CA PRO A 190 16.11 20.43 25.24
C PRO A 190 17.11 20.47 26.41
N GLY A 191 17.49 21.67 26.85
CA GLY A 191 18.55 21.85 27.85
C GLY A 191 19.98 21.82 27.32
N GLY A 192 20.18 21.68 26.00
CA GLY A 192 21.48 21.81 25.32
C GLY A 192 22.36 20.55 25.32
N ALA A 193 21.88 19.42 25.81
CA ALA A 193 22.58 18.15 25.71
C ALA A 193 22.75 17.72 24.25
N ARG A 194 23.93 17.16 23.89
CA ARG A 194 24.19 16.64 22.53
C ARG A 194 23.61 15.24 22.39
N ILE A 195 22.32 15.16 22.13
CA ILE A 195 21.55 13.94 21.96
C ILE A 195 20.73 14.06 20.67
N ASP A 196 20.81 13.03 19.83
CA ASP A 196 20.05 12.98 18.60
C ASP A 196 18.55 12.84 18.90
N THR A 197 17.75 13.79 18.39
CA THR A 197 16.32 13.89 18.63
C THR A 197 15.53 13.96 17.32
N ILE A 198 14.25 13.62 17.40
CA ILE A 198 13.26 13.75 16.34
C ILE A 198 12.21 14.77 16.80
N PHE A 199 11.99 15.81 16.00
CA PHE A 199 10.82 16.65 16.13
C PHE A 199 9.71 16.09 15.24
N HIS A 200 8.52 15.87 15.80
CA HIS A 200 7.39 15.27 15.11
C HIS A 200 6.08 15.99 15.47
N THR A 201 5.04 15.75 14.65
CA THR A 201 3.72 16.36 14.81
C THR A 201 2.69 15.42 15.45
N ALA A 202 3.06 14.17 15.76
CA ALA A 202 2.16 13.26 16.48
C ALA A 202 1.92 13.80 17.89
N PRO A 203 0.67 14.18 18.25
CA PRO A 203 0.39 14.79 19.55
C PRO A 203 0.74 13.86 20.70
N ILE A 204 1.51 14.36 21.66
CA ILE A 204 1.74 13.70 22.95
C ILE A 204 1.36 14.63 24.09
N ASN A 205 0.93 14.06 25.20
CA ASN A 205 0.55 14.74 26.43
C ASN A 205 1.33 14.12 27.60
N PRO A 206 1.37 14.77 28.78
CA PRO A 206 1.87 14.13 29.99
C PRO A 206 1.29 12.72 30.14
N GLY A 207 2.16 11.72 30.35
CA GLY A 207 1.81 10.30 30.36
C GLY A 207 2.22 9.54 29.07
N ASN A 208 2.43 10.21 27.93
CA ASN A 208 3.05 9.58 26.75
C ASN A 208 4.57 9.47 26.85
N SER A 209 5.18 10.20 27.79
CA SER A 209 6.64 10.14 28.05
C SER A 209 7.12 8.72 28.29
N GLY A 210 8.20 8.33 27.61
CA GLY A 210 8.77 6.99 27.63
C GLY A 210 8.14 6.01 26.65
N GLY A 211 6.99 6.34 26.04
CA GLY A 211 6.34 5.54 25.00
C GLY A 211 7.10 5.58 23.67
N PRO A 212 6.90 4.59 22.79
CA PRO A 212 7.60 4.53 21.53
C PRO A 212 7.00 5.51 20.50
N LEU A 213 7.86 6.12 19.69
CA LEU A 213 7.52 6.68 18.40
C LEU A 213 7.85 5.62 17.34
N ILE A 214 6.88 5.20 16.55
CA ILE A 214 7.03 4.12 15.58
C ILE A 214 6.86 4.59 14.13
N ASP A 215 7.51 3.89 13.20
CA ASP A 215 7.31 4.04 11.76
C ASP A 215 6.09 3.25 11.24
N ALA A 216 5.83 3.32 9.94
CA ALA A 216 4.72 2.62 9.30
C ALA A 216 4.83 1.09 9.34
N CYS A 217 6.03 0.55 9.67
CA CYS A 217 6.27 -0.89 9.85
C CYS A 217 6.19 -1.34 11.32
N GLY A 218 5.77 -0.46 12.24
CA GLY A 218 5.69 -0.76 13.66
C GLY A 218 7.04 -0.80 14.38
N ARG A 219 8.13 -0.32 13.75
CA ARG A 219 9.47 -0.31 14.36
C ARG A 219 9.68 0.99 15.14
N VAL A 220 10.33 0.89 16.28
CA VAL A 220 10.66 2.03 17.14
C VAL A 220 11.74 2.89 16.47
N ILE A 221 11.42 4.14 16.16
CA ILE A 221 12.33 5.15 15.63
C ILE A 221 12.77 6.16 16.70
N GLY A 222 12.06 6.22 17.83
CA GLY A 222 12.39 7.09 18.94
C GLY A 222 11.61 6.79 20.22
N VAL A 223 11.99 7.47 21.29
CA VAL A 223 11.32 7.44 22.61
C VAL A 223 10.73 8.82 22.85
N ASN A 224 9.41 8.94 22.95
CA ASN A 224 8.72 10.20 23.23
C ASN A 224 9.15 10.75 24.58
N THR A 225 9.54 12.02 24.66
CA THR A 225 10.11 12.56 25.89
C THR A 225 9.55 13.93 26.25
N TRP A 226 9.55 14.89 25.33
CA TRP A 226 9.17 16.29 25.61
C TRP A 226 8.14 16.83 24.63
N GLY A 227 7.28 17.74 25.11
CA GLY A 227 6.70 18.75 24.24
C GLY A 227 7.77 19.82 23.93
N ALA A 228 7.83 20.32 22.70
CA ALA A 228 8.73 21.42 22.39
C ALA A 228 8.25 22.68 23.14
N GLY A 229 8.93 23.06 24.23
CA GLY A 229 8.63 24.23 25.05
C GLY A 229 7.90 23.94 26.35
N ASP A 230 8.17 22.82 26.99
CA ASP A 230 7.87 22.64 28.43
C ASP A 230 8.69 23.62 29.29
N GLU A 231 8.80 24.87 28.83
CA GLU A 231 9.30 25.98 29.61
C GLU A 231 8.15 26.58 30.41
N LEU A 232 8.39 26.80 31.69
CA LEU A 232 7.52 27.64 32.51
C LEU A 232 7.43 29.02 31.86
N GLY A 233 6.28 29.37 31.33
CA GLY A 233 6.00 30.73 30.92
C GLY A 233 6.19 31.68 32.12
N ASP A 234 6.43 32.97 31.89
CA ASP A 234 6.61 33.99 32.91
C ASP A 234 5.50 34.02 33.99
N ASN A 235 4.38 33.37 33.72
CA ASN A 235 3.23 33.22 34.62
C ASN A 235 3.19 31.86 35.38
N GLY A 236 4.24 31.02 35.26
CA GLY A 236 4.30 29.72 35.93
C GLY A 236 3.41 28.63 35.31
N GLN A 237 2.79 28.90 34.16
CA GLN A 237 2.03 27.90 33.41
C GLN A 237 2.95 27.21 32.39
N MET A 238 2.87 25.89 32.31
CA MET A 238 3.49 25.11 31.25
C MET A 238 2.91 25.53 29.91
N MET A 239 3.74 26.17 29.07
CA MET A 239 3.34 26.45 27.68
C MET A 239 3.80 25.30 26.80
N THR A 240 2.90 24.44 26.42
CA THR A 240 3.15 23.44 25.38
C THR A 240 3.05 24.13 24.03
N PRO A 241 4.13 24.29 23.25
CA PRO A 241 4.03 24.79 21.87
C PRO A 241 3.12 23.86 21.08
N GLN A 242 2.12 24.44 20.48
CA GLN A 242 1.18 23.64 19.69
C GLN A 242 1.88 23.04 18.48
N GLY A 243 1.85 21.72 18.37
CA GLY A 243 2.15 21.00 17.14
C GLY A 243 3.59 20.54 16.95
N GLN A 244 4.48 20.67 17.93
CA GLN A 244 5.83 20.11 17.87
C GLN A 244 6.15 19.32 19.13
N PHE A 245 6.52 18.07 18.95
CA PHE A 245 6.87 17.13 20.01
C PHE A 245 8.22 16.52 19.72
N ILE A 246 8.90 16.02 20.77
CA ILE A 246 10.28 15.59 20.67
C ILE A 246 10.41 14.16 21.18
N ALA A 247 11.13 13.34 20.41
CA ALA A 247 11.52 11.99 20.79
C ALA A 247 13.05 11.84 20.71
N THR A 248 13.64 11.12 21.66
CA THR A 248 15.02 10.66 21.58
C THR A 248 15.15 9.60 20.49
N GLN A 249 16.10 9.75 19.55
CA GLN A 249 16.24 8.85 18.40
C GLN A 249 16.59 7.41 18.77
N SER A 250 16.19 6.47 17.89
CA SER A 250 16.52 5.04 18.03
C SER A 250 18.02 4.76 18.02
N SER A 251 18.84 5.58 17.39
CA SER A 251 20.30 5.50 17.43
C SER A 251 20.86 5.69 18.86
N VAL A 252 20.25 6.61 19.61
CA VAL A 252 20.60 6.86 21.04
C VAL A 252 20.12 5.68 21.89
N LEU A 253 18.89 5.23 21.66
CA LEU A 253 18.33 4.06 22.33
C LEU A 253 19.19 2.82 22.09
N ALA A 254 19.64 2.58 20.86
CA ALA A 254 20.49 1.44 20.52
C ALA A 254 21.82 1.46 21.29
N ARG A 255 22.46 2.63 21.40
CA ARG A 255 23.66 2.78 22.25
C ARG A 255 23.37 2.47 23.72
N PHE A 256 22.29 3.03 24.25
CA PHE A 256 21.86 2.80 25.62
C PHE A 256 21.65 1.32 25.94
N LEU A 257 21.00 0.59 25.06
CA LEU A 257 20.74 -0.85 25.21
C LEU A 257 22.01 -1.68 25.03
N THR A 258 22.94 -1.28 24.16
CA THR A 258 24.25 -1.92 23.99
C THR A 258 25.08 -1.77 25.25
N ASP A 259 25.12 -0.57 25.83
CA ASP A 259 25.85 -0.29 27.07
C ASP A 259 25.27 -1.07 28.28
N ALA A 260 23.94 -1.30 28.24
CA ALA A 260 23.24 -2.12 29.24
C ALA A 260 23.34 -3.64 28.96
N ASN A 261 24.01 -4.05 27.89
CA ASN A 261 24.12 -5.44 27.43
C ASN A 261 22.75 -6.13 27.22
N VAL A 262 21.77 -5.40 26.66
CA VAL A 262 20.45 -5.91 26.34
C VAL A 262 20.42 -6.40 24.90
N LYS A 263 19.96 -7.64 24.69
CA LYS A 263 19.76 -8.21 23.36
C LYS A 263 18.38 -7.80 22.82
N ALA A 264 18.29 -6.61 22.27
CA ALA A 264 17.08 -6.12 21.59
C ALA A 264 17.04 -6.58 20.13
N SER A 265 15.83 -6.53 19.53
CA SER A 265 15.64 -6.78 18.10
C SER A 265 15.86 -5.50 17.31
N PHE A 266 16.66 -5.57 16.23
CA PHE A 266 16.93 -4.46 15.35
C PHE A 266 16.45 -4.78 13.93
N GLY A 267 15.81 -3.80 13.29
CA GLY A 267 15.32 -3.90 11.92
C GLY A 267 16.16 -3.07 10.95
N ALA A 268 16.88 -3.75 10.07
CA ALA A 268 17.72 -3.12 9.05
C ALA A 268 16.91 -2.56 7.88
N GLY A 269 17.48 -1.55 7.20
CA GLY A 269 16.94 -0.99 5.95
C GLY A 269 15.70 -0.10 6.14
N PRO A 270 15.21 0.50 5.05
CA PRO A 270 14.04 1.37 5.07
C PRO A 270 12.76 0.57 5.36
N CYS A 271 11.79 1.23 6.00
CA CYS A 271 10.46 0.66 6.14
C CYS A 271 9.74 0.69 4.77
N VAL A 272 9.33 -0.48 4.31
CA VAL A 272 8.41 -0.62 3.19
C VAL A 272 7.09 -1.14 3.74
N PRO A 273 6.04 -0.31 3.86
CA PRO A 273 4.75 -0.76 4.35
C PRO A 273 4.19 -1.92 3.51
N ALA A 274 3.51 -2.87 4.15
CA ALA A 274 2.96 -4.05 3.47
C ALA A 274 2.06 -3.70 2.28
N SER A 275 1.30 -2.59 2.37
CA SER A 275 0.49 -2.07 1.26
C SER A 275 1.32 -1.68 0.04
N VAL A 276 2.49 -1.05 0.25
CA VAL A 276 3.42 -0.68 -0.83
C VAL A 276 4.07 -1.93 -1.42
N GLN A 277 4.43 -2.90 -0.59
CA GLN A 277 5.02 -4.16 -1.05
C GLN A 277 4.05 -4.95 -1.94
N VAL A 278 2.77 -5.04 -1.56
CA VAL A 278 1.72 -5.66 -2.39
C VAL A 278 1.57 -4.95 -3.73
N LEU A 279 1.64 -3.61 -3.76
CA LEU A 279 1.58 -2.84 -5.01
C LEU A 279 2.82 -3.08 -5.88
N GLN A 280 4.00 -3.14 -5.30
CA GLN A 280 5.24 -3.45 -6.02
C GLN A 280 5.21 -4.86 -6.63
N ASP A 281 4.71 -5.85 -5.90
CA ASP A 281 4.59 -7.22 -6.38
C ASP A 281 3.56 -7.33 -7.52
N ARG A 282 2.46 -6.59 -7.45
CA ARG A 282 1.49 -6.47 -8.56
C ARG A 282 2.11 -5.83 -9.79
N LEU A 283 2.81 -4.70 -9.63
CA LEU A 283 3.49 -4.04 -10.74
C LEU A 283 4.47 -4.97 -11.46
N LYS A 284 5.27 -5.74 -10.70
CA LYS A 284 6.17 -6.76 -11.28
C LYS A 284 5.39 -7.84 -12.01
N GLY A 285 4.26 -8.30 -11.47
CA GLY A 285 3.37 -9.25 -12.12
C GLY A 285 2.82 -8.72 -13.45
N ASP A 286 2.34 -7.49 -13.47
CA ASP A 286 1.82 -6.82 -14.66
C ASP A 286 2.92 -6.60 -15.71
N GLU A 287 4.14 -6.21 -15.30
CA GLU A 287 5.29 -6.06 -16.20
C GLU A 287 5.63 -7.39 -16.89
N THR A 288 5.62 -8.51 -16.15
CA THR A 288 5.89 -9.85 -16.71
C THR A 288 4.79 -10.30 -17.67
N ALA A 289 3.52 -10.00 -17.37
CA ALA A 289 2.38 -10.29 -18.24
C ALA A 289 2.47 -9.49 -19.56
N ILE A 290 2.76 -8.19 -19.48
CA ILE A 290 2.95 -7.32 -20.66
C ILE A 290 4.12 -7.80 -21.52
N ALA A 291 5.22 -8.25 -20.92
CA ALA A 291 6.36 -8.80 -21.67
C ALA A 291 5.94 -10.07 -22.44
N GLY A 292 5.17 -10.97 -21.81
CA GLY A 292 4.64 -12.17 -22.46
C GLY A 292 3.68 -11.87 -23.63
N GLU A 293 2.74 -10.93 -23.45
CA GLU A 293 1.84 -10.48 -24.52
C GLU A 293 2.60 -9.85 -25.69
N LYS A 294 3.66 -9.08 -25.41
CA LYS A 294 4.51 -8.49 -26.46
C LYS A 294 5.24 -9.55 -27.28
N ASP A 295 5.75 -10.59 -26.64
CA ASP A 295 6.42 -11.70 -27.31
C ASP A 295 5.44 -12.48 -28.20
N GLU A 296 4.22 -12.74 -27.73
CA GLU A 296 3.16 -13.36 -28.51
C GLU A 296 2.75 -12.51 -29.71
N LEU A 297 2.60 -11.20 -29.52
CA LEU A 297 2.29 -10.25 -30.59
C LEU A 297 3.39 -10.25 -31.68
N THR A 298 4.65 -10.29 -31.25
CA THR A 298 5.81 -10.37 -32.18
C THR A 298 5.78 -11.67 -32.98
N ARG A 299 5.43 -12.80 -32.34
CA ARG A 299 5.29 -14.10 -33.00
C ARG A 299 4.16 -14.09 -34.02
N LEU A 300 2.97 -13.58 -33.64
CA LEU A 300 1.81 -13.47 -34.54
C LEU A 300 2.10 -12.57 -35.74
N GLN A 301 2.83 -11.46 -35.53
CA GLN A 301 3.25 -10.60 -36.63
C GLN A 301 4.19 -11.32 -37.62
N ALA A 302 5.12 -12.12 -37.10
CA ALA A 302 6.01 -12.92 -37.96
C ALA A 302 5.25 -14.00 -38.75
N GLU A 303 4.28 -14.66 -38.11
CA GLU A 303 3.39 -15.64 -38.78
C GLU A 303 2.55 -14.99 -39.89
N LEU A 304 1.98 -13.79 -39.61
CA LEU A 304 1.23 -13.03 -40.59
C LEU A 304 2.09 -12.63 -41.81
N GLN A 305 3.28 -12.10 -41.56
CA GLN A 305 4.21 -11.76 -42.64
C GLN A 305 4.60 -12.99 -43.49
N GLY A 306 4.79 -14.13 -42.82
CA GLY A 306 5.05 -15.40 -43.52
C GLY A 306 3.86 -15.87 -44.36
N ALA A 307 2.64 -15.72 -43.86
CA ALA A 307 1.42 -16.05 -44.62
C ALA A 307 1.22 -15.12 -45.84
N GLU A 308 1.44 -13.81 -45.65
CA GLU A 308 1.35 -12.83 -46.74
C GLU A 308 2.42 -13.11 -47.86
N ALA A 309 3.64 -13.45 -47.46
CA ALA A 309 4.69 -13.81 -48.41
C ALA A 309 4.32 -15.06 -49.25
N LYS A 310 3.75 -16.09 -48.59
CA LYS A 310 3.22 -17.28 -49.28
C LYS A 310 2.08 -16.92 -50.24
N ALA A 311 1.10 -16.10 -49.79
CA ALA A 311 -0.02 -15.66 -50.62
C ALA A 311 0.45 -14.88 -51.87
N ARG A 312 1.44 -13.98 -51.73
CA ARG A 312 2.05 -13.25 -52.86
C ARG A 312 2.73 -14.20 -53.83
N LYS A 313 3.47 -15.19 -53.33
CA LYS A 313 4.14 -16.19 -54.17
C LYS A 313 3.09 -17.00 -54.96
N THR A 314 2.07 -17.52 -54.31
CA THR A 314 1.01 -18.28 -55.04
C THR A 314 0.24 -17.42 -56.03
N SER A 315 -0.06 -16.15 -55.73
CA SER A 315 -0.72 -15.25 -56.70
C SER A 315 0.15 -14.94 -57.90
N MET A 316 1.48 -14.81 -57.69
CA MET A 316 2.40 -14.59 -58.79
C MET A 316 2.55 -15.84 -59.68
N GLU A 317 2.63 -17.03 -59.11
CA GLU A 317 2.62 -18.31 -59.83
C GLU A 317 1.32 -18.47 -60.64
N LEU A 318 0.18 -18.14 -60.06
CA LEU A 318 -1.13 -18.20 -60.77
C LEU A 318 -1.19 -17.20 -61.92
N SER A 319 -0.65 -16.00 -61.72
CA SER A 319 -0.57 -14.96 -62.77
C SER A 319 0.31 -15.38 -63.94
N ILE A 320 1.45 -16.00 -63.65
CA ILE A 320 2.38 -16.52 -64.68
C ILE A 320 1.73 -17.66 -65.48
N THR A 321 1.03 -18.58 -64.78
CA THR A 321 0.34 -19.69 -65.47
C THR A 321 -0.83 -19.20 -66.29
N ALA A 322 -1.58 -18.21 -65.81
CA ALA A 322 -2.69 -17.60 -66.58
C ALA A 322 -2.15 -16.87 -67.84
N ALA A 323 -1.06 -16.12 -67.72
CA ALA A 323 -0.41 -15.44 -68.83
C ALA A 323 0.10 -16.47 -69.90
N GLY A 324 0.73 -17.55 -69.44
CA GLY A 324 1.17 -18.65 -70.30
C GLY A 324 -0.01 -19.31 -71.07
N LEU A 325 -1.09 -19.58 -70.38
CA LEU A 325 -2.31 -20.14 -70.97
C LEU A 325 -2.95 -19.17 -72.00
N GLY A 326 -2.97 -17.89 -71.67
CA GLY A 326 -3.44 -16.82 -72.58
C GLY A 326 -2.59 -16.74 -73.85
N ALA A 327 -1.27 -16.81 -73.74
CA ALA A 327 -0.31 -16.83 -74.86
C ALA A 327 -0.52 -18.07 -75.77
N LEU A 328 -0.73 -19.26 -75.11
CA LEU A 328 -1.03 -20.51 -75.84
C LEU A 328 -2.35 -20.41 -76.62
N ILE A 329 -3.40 -19.88 -76.03
CA ILE A 329 -4.67 -19.69 -76.71
C ILE A 329 -4.51 -18.70 -77.87
N MET A 330 -3.81 -17.61 -77.72
CA MET A 330 -3.53 -16.67 -78.80
C MET A 330 -2.73 -17.32 -79.96
N ALA A 331 -1.73 -18.15 -79.64
CA ALA A 331 -0.95 -18.90 -80.63
C ALA A 331 -1.85 -19.90 -81.42
N LEU A 332 -2.77 -20.61 -80.74
CA LEU A 332 -3.71 -21.51 -81.38
C LEU A 332 -4.72 -20.79 -82.28
N ILE A 333 -5.16 -19.61 -81.88
CA ILE A 333 -6.02 -18.75 -82.72
C ILE A 333 -5.27 -18.29 -83.95
N ALA A 334 -4.05 -17.83 -83.80
CA ALA A 334 -3.20 -17.41 -84.92
C ALA A 334 -2.97 -18.57 -85.92
N LEU A 335 -2.68 -19.77 -85.40
CA LEU A 335 -2.51 -20.97 -86.25
C LEU A 335 -3.82 -21.32 -87.00
N ARG A 336 -4.99 -21.02 -86.43
CA ARG A 336 -6.27 -21.25 -87.13
C ARG A 336 -6.53 -20.25 -88.25
N PHE A 337 -6.05 -19.01 -88.10
CA PHE A 337 -6.13 -17.98 -89.17
C PHE A 337 -5.05 -18.14 -90.28
N LEU A 338 -3.96 -18.79 -89.98
CA LEU A 338 -2.89 -19.06 -90.94
C LEU A 338 -3.11 -20.32 -91.85
N ARG A 339 -4.19 -21.08 -91.60
CA ARG A 339 -4.58 -22.16 -92.52
C ARG A 339 -5.07 -21.59 -93.85
N PRO A 340 -4.41 -21.93 -94.98
CA PRO A 340 -4.79 -21.43 -96.30
C PRO A 340 -6.19 -21.86 -96.62
N ARG A 341 -7.08 -20.88 -96.94
CA ARG A 341 -8.41 -21.13 -97.48
C ARG A 341 -8.26 -21.76 -98.83
N ARG A 342 -8.75 -22.97 -99.00
CA ARG A 342 -8.95 -23.58 -100.32
C ARG A 342 -9.97 -22.73 -101.08
N PRO A 343 -9.78 -22.41 -102.38
CA PRO A 343 -10.72 -21.60 -103.15
C PRO A 343 -12.01 -22.42 -103.39
N ARG A 344 -13.10 -21.87 -103.09
CA ARG A 344 -14.46 -22.30 -103.53
C ARG A 344 -14.91 -21.36 -104.65
N GLY A 345 -15.23 -21.99 -105.75
CA GLY A 345 -15.70 -21.39 -106.99
C GLY A 345 -17.04 -20.66 -106.77
N GLY A 346 -17.30 -19.73 -107.70
CA GLY A 346 -18.29 -18.71 -107.72
C GLY A 346 -19.73 -19.21 -107.81
N ALA A 347 -20.62 -18.32 -107.39
CA ALA A 347 -21.92 -18.06 -108.06
C ALA A 347 -22.56 -16.78 -107.47
N GLN A 348 -22.76 -15.81 -108.28
CA GLN A 348 -23.75 -14.76 -108.46
C GLN A 348 -24.56 -14.20 -107.25
N ALA A 349 -24.58 -12.85 -107.23
CA ALA A 349 -25.46 -11.96 -106.54
C ALA A 349 -26.95 -12.05 -107.07
N PRO A 350 -28.03 -11.51 -106.42
CA PRO A 350 -28.25 -10.08 -106.46
C PRO A 350 -28.85 -9.41 -105.16
N ALA A 351 -28.56 -8.15 -105.05
CA ALA A 351 -29.39 -6.99 -104.74
C ALA A 351 -30.36 -6.95 -103.55
N GLY A 352 -30.25 -5.86 -102.78
CA GLY A 352 -31.29 -5.33 -101.98
C GLY A 352 -30.76 -4.56 -100.72
N ALA A 353 -30.56 -3.28 -100.87
CA ALA A 353 -30.48 -2.31 -99.81
C ALA A 353 -31.89 -2.01 -99.22
N PRO A 354 -32.14 -1.24 -98.21
CA PRO A 354 -31.27 -0.12 -97.63
C PRO A 354 -31.20 -0.03 -96.08
N SER A 355 -30.34 0.84 -95.72
CA SER A 355 -30.24 1.48 -94.40
C SER A 355 -31.48 2.28 -93.97
N PRO A 356 -31.68 2.67 -92.71
CA PRO A 356 -31.00 3.84 -92.21
C PRO A 356 -30.59 3.80 -90.68
N THR A 357 -29.59 4.62 -90.40
CA THR A 357 -29.23 5.36 -89.24
C THR A 357 -30.37 6.07 -88.47
N PRO A 358 -30.15 6.82 -87.35
CA PRO A 358 -29.02 6.99 -86.48
C PRO A 358 -29.35 7.13 -84.95
N SER A 359 -28.36 7.15 -84.15
CA SER A 359 -28.03 7.99 -82.94
C SER A 359 -29.16 8.65 -82.11
N PRO A 360 -28.99 9.23 -80.96
CA PRO A 360 -27.77 9.40 -80.11
C PRO A 360 -28.04 9.46 -78.56
N GLU A 361 -27.06 9.89 -77.86
CA GLU A 361 -27.04 10.67 -76.59
C GLU A 361 -27.28 9.89 -75.25
N ALA A 362 -26.61 10.18 -74.23
CA ALA A 362 -25.69 11.15 -73.74
C ALA A 362 -25.64 10.99 -72.22
N ALA A 363 -24.55 11.37 -71.75
CA ALA A 363 -24.24 12.16 -70.52
C ALA A 363 -24.21 11.47 -69.18
N SER A 364 -23.08 11.42 -68.66
CA SER A 364 -22.43 12.33 -67.69
C SER A 364 -22.94 12.21 -66.29
N ALA A 365 -22.15 12.04 -65.36
CA ALA A 365 -21.35 12.96 -64.60
C ALA A 365 -21.32 12.70 -63.08
N HIS A 366 -20.21 13.04 -62.55
CA HIS A 366 -19.84 13.56 -61.20
C HIS A 366 -19.73 12.56 -60.05
N VAL A 367 -18.53 12.34 -59.55
CA VAL A 367 -17.71 13.20 -58.64
C VAL A 367 -18.38 13.48 -57.31
N GLU A 368 -17.83 12.98 -56.22
CA GLU A 368 -17.21 13.78 -55.15
C GLU A 368 -16.72 12.92 -53.98
N THR A 369 -15.52 13.06 -53.72
CA THR A 369 -14.67 13.14 -52.58
C THR A 369 -15.30 13.65 -51.25
N VAL A 370 -14.51 13.39 -50.20
CA VAL A 370 -14.40 13.98 -48.83
C VAL A 370 -14.92 13.05 -47.73
N SER A 371 -14.23 12.64 -46.74
CA SER A 371 -13.05 13.03 -45.94
C SER A 371 -12.47 11.81 -45.28
#